data_63db2339856f79980865413b29aaa1fe
#
_entry.id   63db2339856f79980865413b29aaa1fe
#
_cell.length_a   1.000
_cell.length_b   1.000
_cell.length_c   1.000
_cell.angle_alpha   90.00
_cell.angle_beta   90.00
_cell.angle_gamma   90.00
#
_symmetry.space_group_name_H-M   'P 1'
#
loop_
_entity.id
_entity.type
_entity.pdbx_description
1 polymer ?
#
loop_
_entity_poly.entity_id
_entity_poly.type
_entity_poly.pdbx_seq_one_letter_code
_entity_poly.pdbx_strand_id
1 'polypeptide(L)'
;MELRVMTPAELARAYETDFKEAFPPSELKPLEVMEKMRQRGAYDPLGYFDESGAVQGYIFLWKHPDNRYVLIDYLCVPAGRRSGGTGGRLLAAARDFYPPETVFLGE
;
A
#
# COMPACT_ATOMS: atom_id res chain seq x y z
N MET A 1 -10.14 -4.07 -11.77
CA MET A 1 -9.23 -3.52 -10.74
C MET A 1 -8.42 -4.64 -10.11
N GLU A 2 -7.13 -4.43 -9.96
CA GLU A 2 -6.24 -5.45 -9.39
C GLU A 2 -5.38 -4.85 -8.28
N LEU A 3 -5.34 -5.52 -7.13
CA LEU A 3 -4.44 -5.18 -6.05
C LEU A 3 -3.26 -6.15 -6.09
N ARG A 4 -2.06 -5.62 -6.20
CA ARG A 4 -0.85 -6.45 -6.27
C ARG A 4 0.36 -5.75 -5.66
N VAL A 5 1.36 -6.55 -5.31
CA VAL A 5 2.63 -6.00 -4.83
C VAL A 5 3.30 -5.26 -5.99
N MET A 6 3.71 -4.03 -5.74
CA MET A 6 4.41 -3.24 -6.75
C MET A 6 5.85 -3.71 -6.92
N THR A 7 6.36 -3.55 -8.14
CA THR A 7 7.78 -3.78 -8.39
C THR A 7 8.60 -2.69 -7.70
N PRO A 8 9.92 -2.91 -7.49
CA PRO A 8 10.76 -1.86 -6.91
C PRO A 8 10.71 -0.54 -7.69
N ALA A 9 10.64 -0.60 -9.02
CA ALA A 9 10.53 0.60 -9.84
C ALA A 9 9.21 1.32 -9.62
N GLU A 10 8.12 0.57 -9.53
CA GLU A 10 6.80 1.14 -9.26
C GLU A 10 6.74 1.77 -7.87
N LEU A 11 7.34 1.11 -6.88
CA LEU A 11 7.39 1.64 -5.52
C LEU A 11 8.18 2.94 -5.47
N ALA A 12 9.35 2.99 -6.11
CA ALA A 12 10.17 4.19 -6.13
C ALA A 12 9.43 5.35 -6.78
N ARG A 13 8.74 5.10 -7.88
CA ARG A 13 7.97 6.13 -8.59
C ARG A 13 6.81 6.64 -7.75
N ALA A 14 6.05 5.74 -7.14
CA ALA A 14 4.94 6.11 -6.27
C ALA A 14 5.42 6.93 -5.08
N TYR A 15 6.55 6.54 -4.50
CA TYR A 15 7.15 7.25 -3.37
C TYR A 15 7.50 8.69 -3.73
N GLU A 16 8.19 8.88 -4.86
CA GLU A 16 8.65 10.20 -5.28
C GLU A 16 7.51 11.13 -5.71
N THR A 17 6.41 10.58 -6.18
CA THR A 17 5.27 11.39 -6.65
C THR A 17 4.17 11.46 -5.58
N ASP A 18 3.34 10.42 -5.51
CA ASP A 18 2.11 10.46 -4.70
C ASP A 18 2.37 10.50 -3.20
N PHE A 19 3.37 9.77 -2.71
CA PHE A 19 3.63 9.72 -1.28
C PHE A 19 4.26 10.99 -0.74
N LYS A 20 5.20 11.57 -1.47
CA LYS A 20 5.81 12.83 -1.07
C LYS A 20 4.82 14.00 -1.11
N GLU A 21 3.83 13.91 -1.99
CA GLU A 21 2.75 14.90 -2.02
C GLU A 21 1.79 14.73 -0.86
N ALA A 22 1.45 13.48 -0.53
CA ALA A 22 0.41 13.18 0.45
C ALA A 22 0.89 13.26 1.90
N PHE A 23 2.16 13.01 2.16
CA PHE A 23 2.70 12.92 3.52
C PHE A 23 3.87 13.86 3.74
N PRO A 24 3.93 14.54 4.90
CA PRO A 24 5.09 15.36 5.23
C PRO A 24 6.32 14.48 5.49
N PRO A 25 7.54 15.01 5.29
CA PRO A 25 8.76 14.21 5.51
C PRO A 25 8.85 13.57 6.88
N SER A 26 8.32 14.20 7.91
CA SER A 26 8.35 13.66 9.28
C SER A 26 7.49 12.40 9.46
N GLU A 27 6.52 12.18 8.56
CA GLU A 27 5.63 11.03 8.65
C GLU A 27 5.92 9.97 7.59
N LEU A 28 6.84 10.25 6.68
CA LEU A 28 7.13 9.36 5.56
C LEU A 28 8.40 8.58 5.83
N LYS A 29 8.24 7.26 5.95
CA LYS A 29 9.35 6.32 6.10
C LYS A 29 10.28 6.41 4.89
N PRO A 30 11.61 6.36 5.08
CA PRO A 30 12.53 6.38 3.91
C PRO A 30 12.28 5.22 2.97
N LEU A 31 12.40 5.49 1.67
CA LEU A 31 12.19 4.46 0.64
C LEU A 31 13.10 3.26 0.83
N GLU A 32 14.36 3.47 1.18
CA GLU A 32 15.32 2.39 1.40
C GLU A 32 14.91 1.46 2.54
N VAL A 33 14.23 2.00 3.56
CA VAL A 33 13.70 1.20 4.67
C VAL A 33 12.55 0.32 4.17
N MET A 34 11.64 0.89 3.37
CA MET A 34 10.56 0.13 2.76
C MET A 34 11.09 -1.01 1.91
N GLU A 35 12.11 -0.75 1.10
CA GLU A 35 12.70 -1.76 0.23
C GLU A 35 13.38 -2.89 1.03
N LYS A 36 14.08 -2.54 2.09
CA LYS A 36 14.70 -3.57 2.94
C LYS A 36 13.66 -4.46 3.61
N MET A 37 12.58 -3.87 4.08
CA MET A 37 11.49 -4.61 4.69
C MET A 37 10.79 -5.52 3.67
N ARG A 38 10.60 -5.01 2.44
CA ARG A 38 10.01 -5.80 1.35
C ARG A 38 10.90 -7.01 1.02
N GLN A 39 12.21 -6.80 0.92
CA GLN A 39 13.15 -7.88 0.63
C GLN A 39 13.14 -8.98 1.70
N ARG A 40 12.86 -8.61 2.94
CA ARG A 40 12.74 -9.57 4.04
C ARG A 40 11.39 -10.26 4.10
N GLY A 41 10.46 -9.89 3.22
CA GLY A 41 9.12 -10.45 3.24
C GLY A 41 8.23 -9.89 4.34
N ALA A 42 8.64 -8.78 4.97
CA ALA A 42 7.91 -8.18 6.09
C ALA A 42 7.02 -7.00 5.67
N TYR A 43 7.03 -6.63 4.40
CA TYR A 43 6.33 -5.44 3.93
C TYR A 43 5.70 -5.69 2.57
N ASP A 44 4.43 -5.38 2.44
CA ASP A 44 3.70 -5.48 1.18
C ASP A 44 3.29 -4.09 0.71
N PRO A 45 4.05 -3.48 -0.21
CA PRO A 45 3.63 -2.22 -0.82
C PRO A 45 2.68 -2.49 -1.98
N LEU A 46 1.39 -2.52 -1.67
CA LEU A 46 0.37 -2.88 -2.66
C LEU A 46 -0.11 -1.68 -3.44
N GLY A 47 -0.21 -1.83 -4.75
CA GLY A 47 -0.82 -0.86 -5.63
C GLY A 47 -2.13 -1.40 -6.17
N TYR A 48 -3.11 -0.53 -6.32
CA TYR A 48 -4.44 -0.85 -6.82
C TYR A 48 -4.56 -0.28 -8.23
N PHE A 49 -4.62 -1.15 -9.22
CA PHE A 49 -4.53 -0.77 -10.63
C PHE A 49 -5.84 -1.00 -11.35
N ASP A 50 -6.20 -0.08 -12.26
CA ASP A 50 -7.35 -0.29 -13.11
C ASP A 50 -6.98 -1.14 -14.33
N GLU A 51 -7.94 -1.37 -15.23
CA GLU A 51 -7.76 -2.21 -16.41
C GLU A 51 -6.72 -1.66 -17.38
N SER A 52 -6.49 -0.35 -17.38
CA SER A 52 -5.47 0.27 -18.23
C SER A 52 -4.07 0.22 -17.63
N GLY A 53 -3.97 -0.25 -16.39
CA GLY A 53 -2.70 -0.27 -15.67
C GLY A 53 -2.42 1.01 -14.89
N ALA A 54 -3.37 1.93 -14.84
CA ALA A 54 -3.22 3.17 -14.08
C ALA A 54 -3.49 2.92 -12.60
N VAL A 55 -2.65 3.47 -11.74
CA VAL A 55 -2.79 3.29 -10.31
C VAL A 55 -3.92 4.15 -9.75
N GLN A 56 -4.78 3.55 -8.96
CA GLN A 56 -5.92 4.22 -8.34
C GLN A 56 -5.70 4.52 -6.86
N GLY A 57 -4.81 3.78 -6.23
CA GLY A 57 -4.50 3.97 -4.83
C GLY A 57 -3.44 3.02 -4.38
N TYR A 58 -3.01 3.20 -3.14
CA TYR A 58 -1.95 2.38 -2.53
C TYR A 58 -2.33 2.01 -1.12
N ILE A 59 -1.99 0.78 -0.73
CA ILE A 59 -2.04 0.38 0.66
C ILE A 59 -0.77 -0.39 0.98
N PHE A 60 -0.01 0.12 1.93
CA PHE A 60 1.25 -0.48 2.34
C PHE A 60 1.05 -1.11 3.70
N LEU A 61 1.42 -2.38 3.82
CA LEU A 61 1.16 -3.17 5.02
C LEU A 61 2.43 -3.82 5.54
N TRP A 62 2.52 -3.81 6.84
CA TRP A 62 3.57 -4.46 7.60
C TRP A 62 3.08 -5.83 8.03
N LYS A 63 3.85 -6.87 7.79
CA LYS A 63 3.44 -8.23 8.16
C LYS A 63 4.14 -8.69 9.43
N HIS A 64 3.37 -9.20 10.35
CA HIS A 64 3.93 -9.81 11.55
C HIS A 64 4.59 -11.16 11.17
N PRO A 65 5.69 -11.55 11.83
CA PRO A 65 6.39 -12.80 11.50
C PRO A 65 5.53 -14.06 11.53
N ASP A 66 4.48 -14.10 12.33
CA ASP A 66 3.59 -15.26 12.40
C ASP A 66 2.49 -15.25 11.32
N ASN A 67 2.46 -14.22 10.47
CA ASN A 67 1.51 -14.08 9.36
C ASN A 67 0.04 -13.96 9.76
N ARG A 68 -0.26 -13.70 11.02
CA ARG A 68 -1.65 -13.54 11.49
C ARG A 68 -2.10 -12.09 11.47
N TYR A 69 -1.15 -11.17 11.56
CA TYR A 69 -1.43 -9.74 11.68
C TYR A 69 -0.77 -8.98 10.58
N VAL A 70 -1.49 -8.02 10.03
CA VAL A 70 -0.92 -7.02 9.15
C VAL A 70 -1.27 -5.65 9.71
N LEU A 71 -0.30 -4.75 9.69
CA LEU A 71 -0.49 -3.37 10.13
C LEU A 71 -0.54 -2.47 8.91
N ILE A 72 -1.60 -1.68 8.80
CA ILE A 72 -1.70 -0.70 7.71
C ILE A 72 -0.73 0.43 8.04
N ASP A 73 0.32 0.52 7.25
CA ASP A 73 1.36 1.54 7.42
C ASP A 73 0.98 2.83 6.69
N TYR A 74 0.51 2.69 5.45
CA TYR A 74 0.03 3.82 4.65
C TYR A 74 -1.18 3.43 3.83
N LEU A 75 -2.12 4.35 3.73
CA LEU A 75 -3.24 4.28 2.80
C LEU A 75 -3.25 5.60 2.05
N CYS A 76 -3.03 5.54 0.75
CA CYS A 76 -2.90 6.74 -0.07
C CYS A 76 -3.76 6.65 -1.31
N VAL A 77 -4.62 7.64 -1.51
CA VAL A 77 -5.38 7.79 -2.76
C VAL A 77 -4.91 9.10 -3.39
N PRO A 78 -4.32 9.05 -4.60
CA PRO A 78 -3.85 10.26 -5.27
C PRO A 78 -4.95 11.31 -5.42
N ALA A 79 -4.56 12.58 -5.39
CA ALA A 79 -5.50 13.70 -5.35
C ALA A 79 -6.59 13.64 -6.43
N GLY A 80 -6.25 13.24 -7.64
CA GLY A 80 -7.22 13.17 -8.74
C GLY A 80 -8.20 12.01 -8.65
N ARG A 81 -8.08 11.14 -7.64
CA ARG A 81 -8.87 9.92 -7.54
C ARG A 81 -9.57 9.74 -6.19
N ARG A 82 -9.64 10.81 -5.40
CA ARG A 82 -10.20 10.75 -4.04
C ARG A 82 -11.71 10.70 -3.97
N SER A 83 -12.40 11.04 -5.06
CA SER A 83 -13.85 10.95 -5.10
C SER A 83 -14.27 9.54 -5.56
N GLY A 84 -15.45 9.09 -5.16
CA GLY A 84 -16.03 7.84 -5.64
C GLY A 84 -15.71 6.60 -4.80
N GLY A 85 -15.25 6.76 -3.55
CA GLY A 85 -15.10 5.65 -2.62
C GLY A 85 -13.91 4.74 -2.89
N THR A 86 -12.87 5.23 -3.57
CA THR A 86 -11.66 4.43 -3.86
C THR A 86 -11.03 3.86 -2.60
N GLY A 87 -10.95 4.66 -1.52
CA GLY A 87 -10.37 4.19 -0.26
C GLY A 87 -11.09 2.97 0.32
N GLY A 88 -12.42 2.99 0.27
CA GLY A 88 -13.22 1.86 0.75
C GLY A 88 -13.03 0.60 -0.10
N ARG A 89 -12.99 0.75 -1.41
CA ARG A 89 -12.72 -0.37 -2.32
C ARG A 89 -11.33 -0.92 -2.12
N LEU A 90 -10.36 -0.05 -1.88
CA LEU A 90 -8.98 -0.44 -1.62
C LEU A 90 -8.85 -1.27 -0.35
N LEU A 91 -9.51 -0.86 0.72
CA LEU A 91 -9.54 -1.63 1.97
C LEU A 91 -10.21 -2.99 1.79
N ALA A 92 -11.31 -3.03 1.06
CA ALA A 92 -11.99 -4.29 0.79
C ALA A 92 -11.10 -5.23 -0.04
N ALA A 93 -10.41 -4.71 -1.05
CA ALA A 93 -9.48 -5.50 -1.86
C ALA A 93 -8.32 -6.02 -1.01
N ALA A 94 -7.82 -5.22 -0.07
CA ALA A 94 -6.75 -5.65 0.82
C ALA A 94 -7.19 -6.81 1.71
N ARG A 95 -8.42 -6.78 2.20
CA ARG A 95 -8.95 -7.89 3.01
C ARG A 95 -9.03 -9.17 2.21
N ASP A 96 -9.37 -9.08 0.93
CA ASP A 96 -9.43 -10.26 0.05
C ASP A 96 -8.03 -10.75 -0.35
N PHE A 97 -7.03 -9.89 -0.29
CA PHE A 97 -5.66 -10.23 -0.65
C PHE A 97 -5.01 -11.19 0.35
N TYR A 98 -5.40 -11.12 1.61
CA TYR A 98 -4.83 -11.94 2.68
C TYR A 98 -5.80 -13.05 3.07
N PRO A 99 -5.31 -14.12 3.76
CA PRO A 99 -6.19 -15.18 4.25
C PRO A 99 -7.32 -14.61 5.11
N PRO A 100 -8.51 -15.25 5.10
CA PRO A 100 -9.68 -14.73 5.82
C PRO A 100 -9.47 -14.50 7.32
N GLU A 101 -8.60 -15.27 7.95
CA GLU A 101 -8.32 -15.17 9.38
C GLU A 101 -7.34 -14.06 9.75
N THR A 102 -6.81 -13.34 8.75
CA THR A 102 -5.83 -12.27 8.99
C THR A 102 -6.47 -11.12 9.77
N VAL A 103 -5.78 -10.67 10.82
CA VAL A 103 -6.21 -9.52 11.62
C VAL A 103 -5.53 -8.27 11.08
N PHE A 104 -6.34 -7.29 10.71
CA PHE A 104 -5.84 -6.01 10.23
C PHE A 104 -5.76 -5.03 11.38
N LEU A 105 -4.59 -4.43 11.58
CA LEU A 105 -4.36 -3.39 12.56
C LEU A 105 -4.11 -2.09 11.80
N GLY A 106 -4.72 -1.02 12.27
CA GLY A 106 -4.55 0.27 11.64
C GLY A 106 -5.16 1.35 12.50
N GLU A 107 -4.89 2.57 12.16
CA GLU A 107 -5.41 3.72 12.88
C GLU A 107 -6.64 4.31 12.24
#